data_7ef81a4755385d3065fb5144b9cf3804
#
_entry.id   7ef81a4755385d3065fb5144b9cf3804
#
_cell.length_a   1.000
_cell.length_b   1.000
_cell.length_c   1.000
_cell.angle_alpha   90.00
_cell.angle_beta   90.00
_cell.angle_gamma   90.00
#
_symmetry.space_group_name_H-M   'P 1'
#
loop_
_entity.id
_entity.type
_entity.pdbx_description
1 polymer ?
#
loop_
_entity_poly.entity_id
_entity_poly.type
_entity_poly.pdbx_seq_one_letter_code
_entity_poly.pdbx_strand_id
1 'polypeptide(L)'
;ESATKFLAEIWKRARKWQGVPTGIMQNTEDLLNSKWSRNIINNSSFIAMMSLPKLDRNNLSDLLQIPESQLDYITNSQPGYGLLYNGKTVVPFKDEFPRDSELFELMNTTARENFYS
;
A
#
# COMPACT_ATOMS: atom_id res chain seq x y z
N GLU A 1 -3.78 -1.00 -20.69
CA GLU A 1 -2.51 -0.29 -20.87
C GLU A 1 -2.66 1.22 -21.00
N SER A 2 -3.64 1.71 -21.79
CA SER A 2 -3.82 3.15 -21.99
C SER A 2 -4.18 3.88 -20.68
N ALA A 3 -5.00 3.28 -19.82
CA ALA A 3 -5.35 3.85 -18.51
C ALA A 3 -4.13 3.91 -17.59
N THR A 4 -3.32 2.85 -17.54
CA THR A 4 -2.11 2.82 -16.72
C THR A 4 -1.08 3.85 -17.19
N LYS A 5 -0.92 3.99 -18.51
CA LYS A 5 -0.05 5.01 -19.10
C LYS A 5 -0.50 6.41 -18.71
N PHE A 6 -1.79 6.68 -18.77
CA PHE A 6 -2.38 7.97 -18.39
C PHE A 6 -2.11 8.28 -16.91
N LEU A 7 -2.33 7.30 -16.03
CA LEU A 7 -2.04 7.44 -14.61
C LEU A 7 -0.55 7.69 -14.34
N ALA A 8 0.33 6.98 -15.03
CA ALA A 8 1.77 7.17 -14.88
C ALA A 8 2.19 8.59 -15.27
N GLU A 9 1.60 9.15 -16.32
CA GLU A 9 1.84 10.53 -16.70
C GLU A 9 1.35 11.53 -15.65
N ILE A 10 0.19 11.26 -15.02
CA ILE A 10 -0.30 12.09 -13.92
C ILE A 10 0.69 12.09 -12.76
N TRP A 11 1.19 10.90 -12.35
CA TRP A 11 2.18 10.80 -11.28
C TRP A 11 3.44 11.59 -11.59
N LYS A 12 3.89 11.50 -12.83
CA LYS A 12 5.09 12.20 -13.27
C LYS A 12 4.91 13.73 -13.29
N ARG A 13 3.73 14.20 -13.67
CA ARG A 13 3.43 15.63 -13.86
C ARG A 13 2.79 16.30 -12.65
N ALA A 14 2.29 15.55 -11.70
CA ALA A 14 1.53 16.08 -10.57
C ALA A 14 2.31 17.14 -9.79
N ARG A 15 3.61 16.94 -9.63
CA ARG A 15 4.47 17.90 -8.94
C ARG A 15 4.45 19.28 -9.60
N LYS A 16 4.45 19.33 -10.92
CA LYS A 16 4.37 20.58 -11.68
C LYS A 16 3.06 21.34 -11.42
N TRP A 17 2.00 20.62 -11.16
CA TRP A 17 0.67 21.17 -10.92
C TRP A 17 0.35 21.33 -9.43
N GLN A 18 1.33 21.08 -8.56
CA GLN A 18 1.15 21.07 -7.10
C GLN A 18 0.05 20.07 -6.66
N GLY A 19 -0.15 19.04 -7.46
CA GLY A 19 -1.10 17.98 -7.15
C GLY A 19 -0.45 16.84 -6.37
N VAL A 20 -1.24 16.15 -5.56
CA VAL A 20 -0.80 14.97 -4.81
C VAL A 20 -1.70 13.79 -5.21
N PRO A 21 -1.31 13.01 -6.24
CA PRO A 21 -2.08 11.84 -6.60
C PRO A 21 -1.90 10.74 -5.55
N THR A 22 -2.96 10.06 -5.22
CA THR A 22 -2.96 8.94 -4.28
C THR A 22 -3.65 7.75 -4.92
N GLY A 23 -2.98 6.60 -4.94
CA GLY A 23 -3.53 5.35 -5.45
C GLY A 23 -3.63 4.32 -4.35
N ILE A 24 -4.71 3.57 -4.34
CA ILE A 24 -4.93 2.46 -3.42
C ILE A 24 -5.11 1.20 -4.24
N MET A 25 -4.37 0.14 -3.90
CA MET A 25 -4.46 -1.14 -4.60
C MET A 25 -4.39 -2.31 -3.63
N GLN A 26 -5.07 -3.38 -4.02
CA GLN A 26 -5.10 -4.61 -3.23
C GLN A 26 -4.15 -5.67 -3.78
N ASN A 27 -3.77 -5.57 -5.04
CA ASN A 27 -2.98 -6.58 -5.74
C ASN A 27 -1.80 -5.92 -6.45
N THR A 28 -0.59 -6.36 -6.14
CA THR A 28 0.63 -5.81 -6.73
C THR A 28 1.01 -6.47 -8.04
N GLU A 29 0.47 -7.64 -8.35
CA GLU A 29 0.81 -8.34 -9.59
C GLU A 29 0.46 -7.51 -10.82
N ASP A 30 -0.74 -6.95 -10.86
CA ASP A 30 -1.16 -6.08 -11.94
C ASP A 30 -0.29 -4.82 -12.05
N LEU A 31 0.21 -4.36 -10.92
CA LEU A 31 1.08 -3.19 -10.86
C LEU A 31 2.47 -3.48 -11.42
N LEU A 32 3.01 -4.66 -11.16
CA LEU A 32 4.39 -4.99 -11.49
C LEU A 32 4.57 -5.50 -12.92
N ASN A 33 3.48 -5.88 -13.59
CA ASN A 33 3.52 -6.42 -14.94
C ASN A 33 3.69 -5.36 -16.05
N SER A 34 3.64 -4.09 -15.69
CA SER A 34 3.74 -2.99 -16.65
C SER A 34 4.86 -2.02 -16.27
N LYS A 35 5.61 -1.56 -17.27
CA LYS A 35 6.61 -0.51 -17.04
C LYS A 35 5.98 0.79 -16.55
N TRP A 36 4.75 1.06 -16.96
CA TRP A 36 4.02 2.26 -16.53
C TRP A 36 3.66 2.21 -15.06
N SER A 37 3.29 1.04 -14.58
CA SER A 37 3.01 0.83 -13.16
C SER A 37 4.27 0.99 -12.30
N ARG A 38 5.40 0.51 -12.78
CA ARG A 38 6.68 0.72 -12.10
C ARG A 38 7.03 2.21 -12.03
N ASN A 39 6.71 2.97 -13.08
CA ASN A 39 6.90 4.42 -13.05
C ASN A 39 6.06 5.10 -11.98
N ILE A 40 4.83 4.63 -11.75
CA ILE A 40 3.98 5.15 -10.68
C ILE A 40 4.66 4.94 -9.32
N ILE A 41 5.15 3.73 -9.06
CA ILE A 41 5.85 3.42 -7.81
C ILE A 41 7.11 4.27 -7.66
N ASN A 42 7.93 4.35 -8.71
CA ASN A 42 9.19 5.09 -8.67
C ASN A 42 9.00 6.60 -8.48
N ASN A 43 7.86 7.13 -8.90
CA ASN A 43 7.55 8.55 -8.73
C ASN A 43 6.67 8.83 -7.50
N SER A 44 6.39 7.82 -6.70
CA SER A 44 5.65 7.98 -5.44
C SER A 44 6.60 8.36 -4.32
N SER A 45 6.27 9.42 -3.60
CA SER A 45 7.09 9.88 -2.47
C SER A 45 6.87 9.04 -1.22
N PHE A 46 5.66 8.56 -1.03
CA PHE A 46 5.28 7.72 0.10
C PHE A 46 4.55 6.48 -0.40
N ILE A 47 4.90 5.35 0.17
CA ILE A 47 4.21 4.09 -0.12
C ILE A 47 3.90 3.44 1.22
N ALA A 48 2.61 3.31 1.53
CA ALA A 48 2.16 2.60 2.72
C ALA A 48 1.82 1.16 2.32
N MET A 49 2.49 0.22 2.95
CA MET A 49 2.29 -1.21 2.71
C MET A 49 1.68 -1.84 3.94
N MET A 50 0.51 -2.40 3.79
CA MET A 50 -0.15 -3.14 4.86
C MET A 50 0.05 -4.65 4.63
N SER A 51 -0.69 -5.49 5.34
CA SER A 51 -0.54 -6.94 5.19
C SER A 51 -0.72 -7.38 3.73
N LEU A 52 0.26 -8.08 3.19
CA LEU A 52 0.30 -8.50 1.80
C LEU A 52 0.52 -10.01 1.69
N PRO A 53 -0.01 -10.67 0.63
CA PRO A 53 0.36 -12.04 0.31
C PRO A 53 1.88 -12.17 0.09
N LYS A 54 2.40 -13.36 0.32
CA LYS A 54 3.84 -13.62 0.26
C LYS A 54 4.45 -13.23 -1.10
N LEU A 55 3.77 -13.52 -2.19
CA LEU A 55 4.28 -13.19 -3.53
C LEU A 55 4.36 -11.68 -3.74
N ASP A 56 3.32 -10.97 -3.38
CA ASP A 56 3.29 -9.50 -3.49
C ASP A 56 4.36 -8.85 -2.63
N ARG A 57 4.54 -9.36 -1.42
CA ARG A 57 5.57 -8.90 -0.50
C ARG A 57 6.96 -9.04 -1.11
N ASN A 58 7.28 -10.20 -1.67
CA ASN A 58 8.59 -10.45 -2.27
C ASN A 58 8.82 -9.53 -3.47
N ASN A 59 7.82 -9.33 -4.30
CA ASN A 59 7.90 -8.45 -5.46
C ASN A 59 8.16 -7.00 -5.06
N LEU A 60 7.45 -6.49 -4.06
CA LEU A 60 7.68 -5.13 -3.56
C LEU A 60 9.01 -5.00 -2.85
N SER A 61 9.42 -6.02 -2.11
CA SER A 61 10.73 -6.05 -1.44
C SER A 61 11.87 -5.89 -2.44
N ASP A 62 11.82 -6.64 -3.54
CA ASP A 62 12.84 -6.56 -4.59
C ASP A 62 12.83 -5.19 -5.28
N LEU A 63 11.66 -4.66 -5.56
CA LEU A 63 11.52 -3.38 -6.24
C LEU A 63 11.98 -2.20 -5.37
N LEU A 64 11.63 -2.20 -4.09
CA LEU A 64 11.93 -1.11 -3.16
C LEU A 64 13.19 -1.36 -2.31
N GLN A 65 13.83 -2.51 -2.48
CA GLN A 65 15.04 -2.91 -1.73
C GLN A 65 14.81 -2.86 -0.21
N ILE A 66 13.68 -3.42 0.23
CA ILE A 66 13.33 -3.48 1.64
C ILE A 66 14.10 -4.63 2.31
N PRO A 67 14.78 -4.40 3.45
CA PRO A 67 15.46 -5.47 4.17
C PRO A 67 14.48 -6.57 4.60
N GLU A 68 14.92 -7.82 4.51
CA GLU A 68 14.10 -8.97 4.86
C GLU A 68 13.60 -8.91 6.30
N SER A 69 14.40 -8.38 7.20
CA SER A 69 14.03 -8.21 8.61
C SER A 69 12.80 -7.34 8.83
N GLN A 70 12.51 -6.43 7.89
CA GLN A 70 11.34 -5.55 7.97
C GLN A 70 10.10 -6.14 7.31
N LEU A 71 10.26 -7.18 6.49
CA LEU A 71 9.13 -7.79 5.78
C LEU A 71 8.13 -8.45 6.71
N ASP A 72 8.55 -8.84 7.91
CA ASP A 72 7.66 -9.46 8.90
C ASP A 72 6.52 -8.54 9.31
N TYR A 73 6.72 -7.23 9.26
CA TYR A 73 5.69 -6.24 9.57
C TYR A 73 4.52 -6.23 8.59
N ILE A 74 4.72 -6.76 7.37
CA ILE A 74 3.67 -6.81 6.35
C ILE A 74 3.26 -8.24 5.99
N THR A 75 3.89 -9.26 6.57
CA THR A 75 3.60 -10.66 6.25
C THR A 75 2.54 -11.26 7.14
N ASN A 76 2.74 -11.15 8.44
CA ASN A 76 1.88 -11.76 9.46
C ASN A 76 1.26 -10.68 10.33
N SER A 77 1.18 -9.47 9.82
CA SER A 77 0.68 -8.35 10.60
C SER A 77 -0.82 -8.42 10.79
N GLN A 78 -1.25 -8.01 11.97
CA GLN A 78 -2.66 -7.79 12.24
C GLN A 78 -3.14 -6.52 11.53
N PRO A 79 -4.46 -6.33 11.40
CA PRO A 79 -4.98 -5.07 10.86
C PRO A 79 -4.41 -3.86 11.59
N GLY A 80 -4.00 -2.86 10.84
CA GLY A 80 -3.39 -1.64 11.37
C GLY A 80 -1.88 -1.63 11.39
N TYR A 81 -1.22 -2.76 11.15
CA TYR A 81 0.24 -2.82 11.06
C TYR A 81 0.71 -2.69 9.62
N GLY A 82 1.87 -2.11 9.43
CA GLY A 82 2.45 -2.01 8.10
C GLY A 82 3.81 -1.34 8.08
N LEU A 83 4.26 -1.04 6.87
CA LEU A 83 5.51 -0.32 6.61
C LEU A 83 5.20 0.95 5.81
N LEU A 84 5.83 2.04 6.19
CA LEU A 84 5.80 3.28 5.44
C LEU A 84 7.17 3.49 4.78
N TYR A 85 7.18 3.56 3.46
CA TYR A 85 8.36 3.81 2.66
C TYR A 85 8.33 5.23 2.12
N ASN A 86 9.43 5.96 2.27
CA ASN A 86 9.51 7.32 1.77
C ASN A 86 10.74 7.56 0.87
N GLY A 87 11.11 6.60 0.06
CA GLY A 87 12.21 6.73 -0.91
C GLY A 87 13.61 6.47 -0.34
N LYS A 88 13.83 6.71 0.93
CA LYS A 88 15.13 6.49 1.60
C LYS A 88 15.02 5.69 2.88
N THR A 89 13.88 5.76 3.53
CA THR A 89 13.69 5.19 4.85
C THR A 89 12.43 4.33 4.84
N VAL A 90 12.52 3.17 5.49
CA VAL A 90 11.38 2.28 5.72
C VAL A 90 11.11 2.26 7.21
N VAL A 91 9.90 2.63 7.60
CA VAL A 91 9.51 2.74 9.01
C VAL A 91 8.29 1.85 9.26
N PRO A 92 8.36 0.92 10.22
CA PRO A 92 7.18 0.18 10.62
C PRO A 92 6.20 1.10 11.36
N PHE A 93 4.91 0.87 11.15
CA PHE A 93 3.87 1.63 11.83
C PHE A 93 2.80 0.70 12.36
N LYS A 94 2.09 1.19 13.37
CA LYS A 94 0.93 0.54 13.97
C LYS A 94 -0.15 1.59 14.17
N ASP A 95 -1.27 1.39 13.54
CA ASP A 95 -2.44 2.24 13.69
C ASP A 95 -3.59 1.39 14.22
N GLU A 96 -3.94 1.60 15.49
CA GLU A 96 -5.05 0.89 16.13
C GLU A 96 -6.30 1.75 16.10
N PHE A 97 -7.22 1.38 15.21
CA PHE A 97 -8.52 2.03 15.17
C PHE A 97 -9.35 1.59 16.40
N PRO A 98 -10.01 2.52 17.11
CA PRO A 98 -10.81 2.17 18.28
C PRO A 98 -11.93 1.18 17.94
N ARG A 99 -11.86 -0.03 18.49
CA ARG A 99 -12.82 -1.10 18.21
C ARG A 99 -14.18 -0.89 18.88
N ASP A 100 -14.24 -0.04 19.87
CA ASP A 100 -15.46 0.31 20.59
C ASP A 100 -16.24 1.45 19.93
N SER A 101 -15.74 1.96 18.80
CA SER A 101 -16.40 3.05 18.08
C SER A 101 -17.49 2.53 17.13
N GLU A 102 -18.54 3.32 16.97
CA GLU A 102 -19.61 3.04 16.01
C GLU A 102 -19.08 2.94 14.58
N LEU A 103 -18.10 3.80 14.25
CA LEU A 103 -17.48 3.80 12.92
C LEU A 103 -16.75 2.49 12.64
N PHE A 104 -16.11 1.89 13.64
CA PHE A 104 -15.46 0.59 13.48
C PHE A 104 -16.47 -0.49 13.13
N GLU A 105 -17.62 -0.52 13.81
CA GLU A 105 -18.69 -1.50 13.53
C GLU A 105 -19.23 -1.35 12.11
N LEU A 106 -19.44 -0.12 11.67
CA LEU A 106 -19.97 0.16 10.33
C LEU A 106 -18.99 -0.20 9.22
N MET A 107 -17.69 -0.04 9.44
CA MET A 107 -16.67 -0.29 8.44
C MET A 107 -16.09 -1.70 8.49
N ASN A 108 -16.41 -2.48 9.51
CA ASN A 108 -15.86 -3.81 9.68
C ASN A 108 -16.49 -4.80 8.71
N THR A 109 -15.67 -5.44 7.90
CA THR A 109 -16.11 -6.44 6.92
C THR A 109 -15.91 -7.88 7.39
N THR A 110 -15.44 -8.07 8.62
CA THR A 110 -15.21 -9.39 9.19
C THR A 110 -16.54 -10.05 9.52
N ALA A 111 -16.84 -11.16 8.88
CA ALA A 111 -18.13 -11.84 8.99
C ALA A 111 -18.56 -12.21 10.42
N ARG A 112 -17.59 -12.54 11.28
CA ARG A 112 -17.88 -12.88 12.69
C ARG A 112 -18.37 -11.70 13.50
N GLU A 113 -17.82 -10.54 13.29
CA GLU A 113 -18.17 -9.34 14.04
C GLU A 113 -19.50 -8.75 13.56
N ASN A 114 -19.81 -8.90 12.29
CA ASN A 114 -21.07 -8.43 11.73
C ASN A 114 -22.26 -9.31 12.13
N PHE A 115 -22.00 -10.55 12.52
CA PHE A 115 -23.08 -11.51 12.86
C PHE A 115 -23.64 -11.26 14.27
N TYR A 116 -22.86 -10.69 15.17
CA TYR A 116 -23.23 -10.46 16.57
C TYR A 116 -23.49 -9.00 16.92
N SER A 117 -23.42 -8.15 15.95
CA SER A 117 -23.81 -6.75 16.11
C SER A 117 -25.31 -6.55 15.74
#